data_0a0aa7f360343d13ff04204b1ca0ecfb
#
_entry.id   0a0aa7f360343d13ff04204b1ca0ecfb
#
_cell.length_a   1.000
_cell.length_b   1.000
_cell.length_c   1.000
_cell.angle_alpha   90.00
_cell.angle_beta   90.00
_cell.angle_gamma   90.00
#
_symmetry.space_group_name_H-M   'P 1'
#
loop_
_entity.id
_entity.type
_entity.pdbx_description
1 polymer ?
#
loop_
_entity_poly.entity_id
_entity_poly.type
_entity_poly.pdbx_seq_one_letter_code
_entity_poly.pdbx_strand_id
1 'polypeptide(L)'
;EAAQAALVEHLGCASDKLVVCGKEDWFSPVASGSAAPKQMVVCPCSAGSVAAIAHGMSDNLIERAADVVLKERGQLLLVVRETPFSTLHLENMLKLSHMGVTIMPAAPGFYHQPQSIDDLVDFMVARILDHLGIEQALVPRWGYDQRVRGE
;
A
#
# COMPACT_ATOMS: atom_id res chain seq x y z
N GLU A 1 -17.41 -5.41 13.95
CA GLU A 1 -17.62 -6.89 13.96
C GLU A 1 -18.22 -7.39 12.65
N ALA A 2 -19.35 -6.83 12.15
CA ALA A 2 -19.99 -7.30 10.91
C ALA A 2 -19.08 -7.18 9.67
N ALA A 3 -18.34 -6.09 9.50
CA ALA A 3 -17.41 -5.91 8.39
C ALA A 3 -16.24 -6.90 8.43
N GLN A 4 -15.72 -7.19 9.61
CA GLN A 4 -14.67 -8.19 9.78
C GLN A 4 -15.18 -9.60 9.42
N ALA A 5 -16.35 -9.98 9.90
CA ALA A 5 -16.96 -11.28 9.60
C ALA A 5 -17.17 -11.47 8.08
N ALA A 6 -17.71 -10.46 7.41
CA ALA A 6 -17.93 -10.49 5.96
C ALA A 6 -16.61 -10.61 5.17
N LEU A 7 -15.54 -9.92 5.60
CA LEU A 7 -14.24 -10.03 4.95
C LEU A 7 -13.58 -11.38 5.21
N VAL A 8 -13.64 -11.90 6.41
CA VAL A 8 -13.14 -13.24 6.76
C VAL A 8 -13.80 -14.31 5.90
N GLU A 9 -15.13 -14.24 5.74
CA GLU A 9 -15.89 -15.14 4.88
C GLU A 9 -15.48 -15.01 3.40
N HIS A 10 -15.41 -13.77 2.90
CA HIS A 10 -15.05 -13.49 1.50
C HIS A 10 -13.64 -13.97 1.16
N LEU A 11 -12.68 -13.75 2.07
CA LEU A 11 -11.27 -14.11 1.87
C LEU A 11 -10.94 -15.56 2.22
N GLY A 12 -11.86 -16.27 2.88
CA GLY A 12 -11.65 -17.64 3.33
C GLY A 12 -10.48 -17.79 4.31
N CYS A 13 -10.16 -16.74 5.05
CA CYS A 13 -9.05 -16.75 6.02
C CYS A 13 -9.52 -17.04 7.44
N ALA A 14 -8.60 -17.44 8.32
CA ALA A 14 -8.91 -17.58 9.74
C ALA A 14 -9.17 -16.21 10.38
N SER A 15 -10.16 -16.14 11.28
CA SER A 15 -10.61 -14.87 11.89
C SER A 15 -9.55 -14.17 12.74
N ASP A 16 -8.56 -14.90 13.24
CA ASP A 16 -7.41 -14.36 13.98
C ASP A 16 -6.32 -13.74 13.09
N LYS A 17 -6.42 -13.92 11.77
CA LYS A 17 -5.48 -13.37 10.77
C LYS A 17 -5.87 -11.99 10.25
N LEU A 18 -7.08 -11.54 10.53
CA LEU A 18 -7.62 -10.29 10.02
C LEU A 18 -8.25 -9.47 11.14
N VAL A 19 -7.80 -8.24 11.28
CA VAL A 19 -8.42 -7.25 12.18
C VAL A 19 -8.88 -6.06 11.35
N VAL A 20 -10.15 -5.70 11.46
CA VAL A 20 -10.74 -4.54 10.80
C VAL A 20 -10.90 -3.43 11.81
N CYS A 21 -10.20 -2.33 11.61
CA CYS A 21 -10.25 -1.14 12.45
C CYS A 21 -11.17 -0.07 11.83
N GLY A 22 -11.94 0.60 12.67
CA GLY A 22 -12.73 1.75 12.26
C GLY A 22 -11.85 2.98 12.00
N LYS A 23 -12.38 3.94 11.24
CA LYS A 23 -11.69 5.18 10.90
C LYS A 23 -11.23 5.99 12.13
N GLU A 24 -11.94 5.88 13.23
CA GLU A 24 -11.71 6.63 14.48
C GLU A 24 -11.33 5.69 15.64
N ASP A 25 -10.84 4.50 15.35
CA ASP A 25 -10.42 3.54 16.37
C ASP A 25 -9.03 3.88 16.92
N TRP A 26 -8.97 4.95 17.71
CA TRP A 26 -7.74 5.49 18.31
C TRP A 26 -7.10 4.58 19.36
N PHE A 27 -7.81 3.55 19.82
CA PHE A 27 -7.28 2.54 20.73
C PHE A 27 -6.75 1.29 20.03
N SER A 28 -6.83 1.27 18.71
CA SER A 28 -6.23 0.20 17.91
C SER A 28 -4.71 0.15 18.11
N PRO A 29 -4.09 -1.04 18.11
CA PRO A 29 -2.63 -1.19 18.19
C PRO A 29 -1.86 -0.38 17.15
N VAL A 30 -2.43 -0.17 15.96
CA VAL A 30 -1.77 0.60 14.88
C VAL A 30 -1.65 2.11 15.19
N ALA A 31 -2.39 2.61 16.17
CA ALA A 31 -2.31 4.01 16.62
C ALA A 31 -1.16 4.26 17.61
N SER A 32 -0.46 3.22 18.07
CA SER A 32 0.58 3.31 19.10
C SER A 32 1.93 2.82 18.60
N GLY A 33 2.99 3.58 18.88
CA GLY A 33 4.36 3.21 18.48
C GLY A 33 4.88 1.90 19.09
N SER A 34 4.45 1.55 20.30
CA SER A 34 4.86 0.31 20.97
C SER A 34 4.30 -0.96 20.32
N ALA A 35 3.22 -0.82 19.54
CA ALA A 35 2.56 -1.92 18.83
C ALA A 35 2.49 -1.68 17.32
N ALA A 36 3.23 -0.71 16.81
CA ALA A 36 3.22 -0.33 15.41
C ALA A 36 3.57 -1.50 14.49
N PRO A 37 2.84 -1.69 13.39
CA PRO A 37 3.26 -2.62 12.36
C PRO A 37 4.57 -2.13 11.73
N LYS A 38 5.42 -3.05 11.33
CA LYS A 38 6.68 -2.72 10.65
C LYS A 38 6.47 -2.34 9.19
N GLN A 39 5.37 -2.72 8.61
CA GLN A 39 5.02 -2.48 7.22
C GLN A 39 3.58 -1.97 7.13
N MET A 40 3.37 -0.96 6.31
CA MET A 40 2.04 -0.41 6.04
C MET A 40 1.91 -0.07 4.57
N VAL A 41 0.76 -0.42 4.00
CA VAL A 41 0.37 -0.04 2.63
C VAL A 41 -0.91 0.78 2.70
N VAL A 42 -0.93 1.92 2.05
CA VAL A 42 -2.16 2.69 1.80
C VAL A 42 -2.54 2.51 0.34
N CYS A 43 -3.60 1.74 0.08
CA CYS A 43 -4.02 1.36 -1.27
C CYS A 43 -5.55 1.37 -1.41
N PRO A 44 -6.11 2.24 -2.25
CA PRO A 44 -5.46 3.38 -2.90
C PRO A 44 -5.15 4.51 -1.91
N CYS A 45 -4.19 5.37 -2.26
CA CYS A 45 -3.86 6.57 -1.50
C CYS A 45 -4.25 7.82 -2.29
N SER A 46 -5.17 8.63 -1.76
CA SER A 46 -5.55 9.90 -2.38
C SER A 46 -4.46 10.96 -2.21
N ALA A 47 -4.44 11.97 -3.09
CA ALA A 47 -3.56 13.12 -2.95
C ALA A 47 -3.77 13.86 -1.60
N GLY A 48 -5.00 13.87 -1.09
CA GLY A 48 -5.31 14.42 0.24
C GLY A 48 -4.63 13.64 1.37
N SER A 49 -4.65 12.30 1.32
CA SER A 49 -3.94 11.46 2.29
C SER A 49 -2.41 11.63 2.20
N VAL A 50 -1.87 11.74 0.98
CA VAL A 50 -0.45 12.06 0.77
C VAL A 50 -0.09 13.38 1.45
N ALA A 51 -0.89 14.43 1.25
CA ALA A 51 -0.69 15.75 1.83
C ALA A 51 -0.74 15.69 3.37
N ALA A 52 -1.75 15.03 3.93
CA ALA A 52 -1.91 14.87 5.37
C ALA A 52 -0.69 14.17 6.00
N ILE A 53 -0.27 13.04 5.43
CA ILE A 53 0.89 12.27 5.90
C ILE A 53 2.18 13.12 5.78
N ALA A 54 2.37 13.85 4.67
CA ALA A 54 3.54 14.69 4.45
C ALA A 54 3.66 15.85 5.44
N HIS A 55 2.55 16.26 6.07
CA HIS A 55 2.50 17.36 7.03
C HIS A 55 2.26 16.89 8.47
N GLY A 56 2.30 15.58 8.73
CA GLY A 56 2.13 15.02 10.07
C GLY A 56 0.72 15.21 10.65
N MET A 57 -0.28 15.31 9.78
CA MET A 57 -1.68 15.35 10.22
C MET A 57 -2.15 13.94 10.60
N SER A 58 -3.07 13.86 11.55
CA SER A 58 -3.57 12.59 12.09
C SER A 58 -5.07 12.71 12.40
N ASP A 59 -5.85 13.05 11.37
CA ASP A 59 -7.28 13.29 11.49
C ASP A 59 -8.13 12.02 11.43
N ASN A 60 -7.49 10.91 11.10
CA ASN A 60 -8.10 9.58 11.06
C ASN A 60 -7.05 8.50 11.35
N LEU A 61 -7.50 7.26 11.56
CA LEU A 61 -6.61 6.16 11.92
C LEU A 61 -5.58 5.82 10.84
N ILE A 62 -5.88 6.00 9.56
CA ILE A 62 -4.93 5.75 8.46
C ILE A 62 -3.75 6.74 8.56
N GLU A 63 -4.04 8.03 8.69
CA GLU A 63 -3.03 9.07 8.84
C GLU A 63 -2.22 8.88 10.12
N ARG A 64 -2.89 8.56 11.24
CA ARG A 64 -2.22 8.25 12.49
C ARG A 64 -1.30 7.05 12.39
N ALA A 65 -1.75 5.95 11.80
CA ALA A 65 -0.94 4.75 11.61
C ALA A 65 0.29 5.03 10.72
N ALA A 66 0.11 5.81 9.66
CA ALA A 66 1.21 6.22 8.79
C ALA A 66 2.25 7.06 9.54
N ASP A 67 1.81 8.04 10.36
CA ASP A 67 2.69 8.83 11.22
C ASP A 67 3.46 7.94 12.20
N VAL A 68 2.79 6.98 12.82
CA VAL A 68 3.41 6.02 13.74
C VAL A 68 4.45 5.15 13.00
N VAL A 69 4.12 4.59 11.85
CA VAL A 69 5.06 3.78 11.06
C VAL A 69 6.30 4.58 10.67
N LEU A 70 6.12 5.85 10.26
CA LEU A 70 7.23 6.72 9.88
C LEU A 70 8.15 7.04 11.07
N LYS A 71 7.58 7.41 12.23
CA LYS A 71 8.40 7.74 13.40
C LYS A 71 9.15 6.55 13.98
N GLU A 72 8.58 5.34 13.85
CA GLU A 72 9.20 4.08 14.28
C GLU A 72 10.13 3.48 13.20
N ARG A 73 10.38 4.21 12.09
CA ARG A 73 11.25 3.76 10.99
C ARG A 73 10.78 2.47 10.31
N GLY A 74 9.46 2.23 10.31
CA GLY A 74 8.85 1.16 9.53
C GLY A 74 8.79 1.47 8.04
N GLN A 75 8.38 0.50 7.26
CA GLN A 75 8.19 0.62 5.81
C GLN A 75 6.78 1.13 5.52
N LEU A 76 6.67 2.27 4.85
CA LEU A 76 5.42 2.82 4.36
C LEU A 76 5.39 2.83 2.84
N LEU A 77 4.34 2.27 2.25
CA LEU A 77 4.08 2.23 0.82
C LEU A 77 2.77 2.97 0.54
N LEU A 78 2.80 3.97 -0.31
CA LEU A 78 1.62 4.72 -0.74
C LEU A 78 1.33 4.43 -2.22
N VAL A 79 0.19 3.78 -2.49
CA VAL A 79 -0.27 3.52 -3.86
C VAL A 79 -1.14 4.69 -4.30
N VAL A 80 -0.47 5.70 -4.85
CA VAL A 80 -1.08 7.01 -5.12
C VAL A 80 -1.98 6.96 -6.34
N ARG A 81 -3.23 7.42 -6.16
CA ARG A 81 -4.22 7.57 -7.23
C ARG A 81 -4.62 9.03 -7.35
N GLU A 82 -4.13 9.68 -8.42
CA GLU A 82 -4.45 11.05 -8.80
C GLU A 82 -4.14 11.29 -10.28
N THR A 83 -4.94 12.10 -10.97
CA THR A 83 -4.73 12.47 -12.36
C THR A 83 -5.39 13.83 -12.66
N PRO A 84 -4.65 14.85 -13.19
CA PRO A 84 -3.20 14.96 -13.25
C PRO A 84 -2.56 15.29 -11.90
N PHE A 85 -1.24 15.32 -11.82
CA PHE A 85 -0.53 15.83 -10.65
C PHE A 85 -0.32 17.34 -10.73
N SER A 86 -0.65 18.05 -9.64
CA SER A 86 -0.23 19.43 -9.43
C SER A 86 1.20 19.50 -8.87
N THR A 87 1.81 20.68 -8.92
CA THR A 87 3.10 20.92 -8.25
C THR A 87 3.03 20.56 -6.76
N LEU A 88 1.94 20.90 -6.07
CA LEU A 88 1.75 20.58 -4.68
C LEU A 88 1.75 19.07 -4.40
N HIS A 89 1.08 18.28 -5.25
CA HIS A 89 1.12 16.82 -5.15
C HIS A 89 2.54 16.28 -5.29
N LEU A 90 3.29 16.77 -6.29
CA LEU A 90 4.67 16.33 -6.54
C LEU A 90 5.61 16.73 -5.39
N GLU A 91 5.48 17.92 -4.82
CA GLU A 91 6.25 18.37 -3.67
C GLU A 91 6.01 17.49 -2.42
N ASN A 92 4.75 17.16 -2.14
CA ASN A 92 4.40 16.27 -1.03
C ASN A 92 4.96 14.85 -1.22
N MET A 93 4.85 14.30 -2.43
CA MET A 93 5.42 13.00 -2.76
C MET A 93 6.94 13.01 -2.66
N LEU A 94 7.61 14.05 -3.13
CA LEU A 94 9.06 14.22 -3.01
C LEU A 94 9.51 14.26 -1.55
N LYS A 95 8.80 15.04 -0.73
CA LYS A 95 9.08 15.13 0.71
C LYS A 95 9.02 13.77 1.39
N LEU A 96 7.95 13.00 1.13
CA LEU A 96 7.79 11.65 1.68
C LEU A 96 8.84 10.67 1.14
N SER A 97 9.19 10.77 -0.14
CA SER A 97 10.24 9.95 -0.74
C SER A 97 11.60 10.17 -0.07
N HIS A 98 11.96 11.41 0.27
CA HIS A 98 13.15 11.71 1.04
C HIS A 98 13.15 11.11 2.46
N MET A 99 11.97 10.86 3.01
CA MET A 99 11.79 10.19 4.30
C MET A 99 11.84 8.66 4.21
N GLY A 100 12.03 8.10 3.01
CA GLY A 100 12.09 6.67 2.76
C GLY A 100 10.74 6.02 2.46
N VAL A 101 9.69 6.81 2.25
CA VAL A 101 8.38 6.28 1.82
C VAL A 101 8.45 5.85 0.35
N THR A 102 7.94 4.67 0.05
CA THR A 102 7.78 4.23 -1.33
C THR A 102 6.52 4.88 -1.91
N ILE A 103 6.71 5.73 -2.92
CA ILE A 103 5.62 6.32 -3.68
C ILE A 103 5.39 5.46 -4.92
N MET A 104 4.29 4.73 -4.94
CA MET A 104 3.93 3.85 -6.05
C MET A 104 2.71 4.44 -6.77
N PRO A 105 2.83 4.90 -8.03
CA PRO A 105 1.66 5.35 -8.76
C PRO A 105 0.73 4.16 -9.04
N ALA A 106 -0.58 4.36 -8.90
CA ALA A 106 -1.59 3.36 -9.28
C ALA A 106 -1.72 3.33 -10.82
N ALA A 107 -0.61 2.98 -11.49
CA ALA A 107 -0.43 3.02 -12.94
C ALA A 107 0.16 1.68 -13.43
N PRO A 108 -0.69 0.69 -13.73
CA PRO A 108 -0.22 -0.61 -14.18
C PRO A 108 0.46 -0.52 -15.54
N GLY A 109 1.46 -1.40 -15.76
CA GLY A 109 2.09 -1.56 -17.06
C GLY A 109 1.22 -2.37 -18.03
N PHE A 110 1.30 -2.07 -19.31
CA PHE A 110 0.56 -2.78 -20.37
C PHE A 110 1.44 -3.69 -21.22
N TYR A 111 2.75 -3.70 -20.99
CA TYR A 111 3.72 -4.43 -21.81
C TYR A 111 3.58 -5.97 -21.75
N HIS A 112 2.94 -6.49 -20.71
CA HIS A 112 2.63 -7.92 -20.56
C HIS A 112 1.31 -8.33 -21.22
N GLN A 113 0.68 -7.42 -21.99
CA GLN A 113 -0.53 -7.64 -22.79
C GLN A 113 -1.72 -8.11 -21.94
N PRO A 114 -2.16 -7.35 -20.92
CA PRO A 114 -3.30 -7.71 -20.08
C PRO A 114 -4.56 -7.90 -20.92
N GLN A 115 -5.34 -8.92 -20.61
CA GLN A 115 -6.59 -9.27 -21.30
C GLN A 115 -7.82 -8.89 -20.47
N SER A 116 -7.65 -8.57 -19.20
CA SER A 116 -8.72 -8.24 -18.27
C SER A 116 -8.31 -7.10 -17.34
N ILE A 117 -9.28 -6.55 -16.62
CA ILE A 117 -9.03 -5.60 -15.54
C ILE A 117 -8.28 -6.30 -14.39
N ASP A 118 -8.60 -7.57 -14.13
CA ASP A 118 -7.93 -8.35 -13.08
C ASP A 118 -6.44 -8.47 -13.34
N ASP A 119 -6.02 -8.63 -14.59
CA ASP A 119 -4.58 -8.64 -14.95
C ASP A 119 -3.88 -7.33 -14.60
N LEU A 120 -4.57 -6.19 -14.73
CA LEU A 120 -4.05 -4.87 -14.34
C LEU A 120 -3.97 -4.73 -12.81
N VAL A 121 -4.96 -5.25 -12.10
CA VAL A 121 -4.97 -5.31 -10.63
C VAL A 121 -3.84 -6.20 -10.14
N ASP A 122 -3.69 -7.40 -10.70
CA ASP A 122 -2.64 -8.35 -10.35
C ASP A 122 -1.24 -7.78 -10.57
N PHE A 123 -1.04 -6.99 -11.63
CA PHE A 123 0.22 -6.27 -11.84
C PHE A 123 0.54 -5.35 -10.67
N MET A 124 -0.43 -4.54 -10.21
CA MET A 124 -0.23 -3.63 -9.08
C MET A 124 -0.01 -4.39 -7.78
N VAL A 125 -0.81 -5.43 -7.52
CA VAL A 125 -0.70 -6.25 -6.32
C VAL A 125 0.66 -6.95 -6.27
N ALA A 126 1.12 -7.53 -7.39
CA ALA A 126 2.44 -8.15 -7.49
C ALA A 126 3.55 -7.16 -7.12
N ARG A 127 3.50 -5.92 -7.62
CA ARG A 127 4.48 -4.88 -7.28
C ARG A 127 4.45 -4.48 -5.80
N ILE A 128 3.26 -4.41 -5.20
CA ILE A 128 3.11 -4.17 -3.76
C ILE A 128 3.76 -5.30 -2.96
N LEU A 129 3.44 -6.55 -3.29
CA LEU A 129 3.99 -7.73 -2.61
C LEU A 129 5.51 -7.81 -2.74
N ASP A 130 6.05 -7.56 -3.94
CA ASP A 130 7.51 -7.51 -4.16
C ASP A 130 8.20 -6.49 -3.23
N HIS A 131 7.62 -5.29 -3.09
CA HIS A 131 8.16 -4.26 -2.19
C HIS A 131 8.06 -4.61 -0.72
N LEU A 132 7.06 -5.40 -0.33
CA LEU A 132 6.91 -5.92 1.03
C LEU A 132 7.81 -7.14 1.32
N GLY A 133 8.52 -7.65 0.32
CA GLY A 133 9.32 -8.87 0.43
C GLY A 133 8.49 -10.16 0.54
N ILE A 134 7.24 -10.11 0.08
CA ILE A 134 6.33 -11.26 0.04
C ILE A 134 6.44 -11.93 -1.32
N GLU A 135 6.71 -13.23 -1.33
CA GLU A 135 6.73 -14.01 -2.58
C GLU A 135 5.36 -13.99 -3.25
N GLN A 136 5.36 -13.82 -4.57
CA GLN A 136 4.17 -13.79 -5.37
C GLN A 136 4.38 -14.52 -6.71
N ALA A 137 3.31 -15.06 -7.27
CA ALA A 137 3.27 -15.71 -8.59
C ALA A 137 2.19 -15.11 -9.51
N LEU A 138 1.69 -13.91 -9.19
CA LEU A 138 0.63 -13.24 -9.96
C LEU A 138 1.13 -12.78 -11.33
N VAL A 139 2.35 -12.23 -11.37
CA VAL A 139 2.97 -11.72 -12.59
C VAL A 139 4.43 -12.17 -12.64
N PRO A 140 4.91 -12.69 -13.79
CA PRO A 140 6.32 -13.07 -13.95
C PRO A 140 7.22 -11.83 -13.81
N ARG A 141 8.39 -12.02 -13.22
CA ARG A 141 9.38 -10.95 -13.10
C ARG A 141 9.97 -10.64 -14.48
N TRP A 142 10.08 -9.35 -14.79
CA TRP A 142 10.67 -8.91 -16.05
C TRP A 142 12.08 -9.49 -16.28
N GLY A 143 12.29 -10.13 -17.44
CA GLY A 143 13.58 -10.67 -17.86
C GLY A 143 14.01 -11.99 -17.20
N TYR A 144 13.24 -12.53 -16.25
CA TYR A 144 13.60 -13.80 -15.61
C TYR A 144 13.37 -15.02 -16.52
N ASP A 145 12.26 -15.01 -17.28
CA ASP A 145 11.88 -16.13 -18.16
C ASP A 145 12.63 -16.14 -19.52
N GLN A 146 13.24 -15.02 -19.92
CA GLN A 146 14.00 -14.95 -21.16
C GLN A 146 15.36 -15.65 -21.08
N ARG A 147 15.92 -15.81 -19.87
CA ARG A 147 17.20 -16.52 -19.68
C ARG A 147 17.05 -18.04 -19.64
N VAL A 148 15.84 -18.54 -19.41
CA VAL A 148 15.55 -19.99 -19.35
C VAL A 148 15.12 -20.54 -20.71
N ARG A 149 14.73 -19.68 -21.66
CA ARG A 149 14.35 -20.06 -23.03
C ARG A 149 15.43 -19.81 -24.08
N GLY A 150 16.63 -19.50 -23.66
CA GLY A 150 17.80 -19.27 -24.52
C GLY A 150 18.66 -20.51 -24.62
N GLU A 151 18.11 -21.62 -25.13
CA GLU A 151 18.80 -22.73 -25.80
C GLU A 151 18.12 -23.02 -27.13
#